data_bec07bd18353e6f089f2eeb1140527f5
#
_entry.id   bec07bd18353e6f089f2eeb1140527f5
#
_cell.length_a   1.000
_cell.length_b   1.000
_cell.length_c   1.000
_cell.angle_alpha   90.00
_cell.angle_beta   90.00
_cell.angle_gamma   90.00
#
_symmetry.space_group_name_H-M   'P 1'
#
loop_
_entity.id
_entity.type
_entity.pdbx_description
1 polymer ?
#
loop_
_entity_poly.entity_id
_entity_poly.type
_entity_poly.pdbx_seq_one_letter_code
_entity_poly.pdbx_strand_id
1 'polypeptide(L)'
;MSKVVISTSSFDTDNNPHIQDLTKKGLVIASNSYGRKLTEDEVIALLGDDTVGMVAGIEPLTERVFASARSLKVVSRCGSGLDSVDLTAAKRHGITVLNTPEAPAQAVAELTMALMLAALRQVPITDKLVRMGQWPRTQGGLLAAQRVGVIG
;
A
#
# COMPACT_ATOMS: atom_id res chain seq x y z
N MET A 1 0.68 1.09 28.15
CA MET A 1 1.68 1.77 27.27
C MET A 1 1.01 2.08 25.95
N SER A 2 1.31 3.23 25.35
CA SER A 2 0.69 3.57 24.06
C SER A 2 1.28 2.69 22.95
N LYS A 3 0.42 2.22 22.06
CA LYS A 3 0.75 1.28 20.98
C LYS A 3 0.58 1.93 19.61
N VAL A 4 1.48 1.60 18.68
CA VAL A 4 1.34 1.88 17.25
C VAL A 4 1.20 0.55 16.51
N VAL A 5 0.18 0.45 15.68
CA VAL A 5 -0.11 -0.73 14.87
C VAL A 5 0.40 -0.52 13.45
N ILE A 6 1.09 -1.51 12.91
CA ILE A 6 1.50 -1.56 11.50
C ILE A 6 0.73 -2.70 10.83
N SER A 7 -0.37 -2.37 10.17
CA SER A 7 -1.26 -3.36 9.55
C SER A 7 -0.90 -3.71 8.11
N THR A 8 -0.15 -2.86 7.43
CA THR A 8 0.35 -3.18 6.09
C THR A 8 1.36 -4.33 6.11
N SER A 9 1.24 -5.26 5.16
CA SER A 9 2.14 -6.42 5.03
C SER A 9 3.46 -6.11 4.31
N SER A 10 3.58 -4.94 3.69
CA SER A 10 4.73 -4.57 2.85
C SER A 10 5.74 -3.67 3.57
N PHE A 11 5.61 -3.51 4.88
CA PHE A 11 6.46 -2.60 5.65
C PHE A 11 7.52 -3.37 6.41
N ASP A 12 8.80 -3.08 6.15
CA ASP A 12 9.90 -3.62 6.95
C ASP A 12 9.92 -2.92 8.31
N THR A 13 9.57 -3.65 9.36
CA THR A 13 9.54 -3.15 10.74
C THR A 13 10.89 -3.26 11.43
N ASP A 14 11.71 -4.22 11.05
CA ASP A 14 12.91 -4.58 11.79
C ASP A 14 14.08 -3.64 11.48
N ASN A 15 14.20 -3.25 10.22
CA ASN A 15 15.31 -2.40 9.75
C ASN A 15 14.91 -0.93 9.54
N ASN A 16 13.68 -0.55 9.88
CA ASN A 16 13.18 0.81 9.64
C ASN A 16 13.60 1.75 10.79
N PRO A 17 14.43 2.77 10.52
CA PRO A 17 14.93 3.68 11.58
C PRO A 17 13.80 4.49 12.24
N HIS A 18 12.73 4.81 11.50
CA HIS A 18 11.59 5.55 12.07
C HIS A 18 10.80 4.70 13.06
N ILE A 19 10.69 3.38 12.82
CA ILE A 19 10.05 2.45 13.77
C ILE A 19 10.90 2.32 15.03
N GLN A 20 12.23 2.23 14.89
CA GLN A 20 13.13 2.20 16.03
C GLN A 20 13.01 3.48 16.85
N ASP A 21 12.83 4.64 16.23
CA ASP A 21 12.65 5.90 16.94
C ASP A 21 11.32 5.97 17.70
N LEU A 22 10.26 5.38 17.17
CA LEU A 22 8.98 5.24 17.92
C LEU A 22 9.17 4.35 19.16
N THR A 23 9.89 3.25 19.03
CA THR A 23 10.21 2.35 20.15
C THR A 23 11.04 3.05 21.21
N LYS A 24 12.07 3.82 20.82
CA LYS A 24 12.88 4.63 21.75
C LYS A 24 12.05 5.67 22.51
N LYS A 25 10.95 6.15 21.92
CA LYS A 25 9.98 7.06 22.57
C LYS A 25 9.00 6.34 23.49
N GLY A 26 9.18 5.05 23.73
CA GLY A 26 8.35 4.27 24.63
C GLY A 26 7.03 3.75 24.03
N LEU A 27 6.90 3.77 22.70
CA LEU A 27 5.73 3.20 22.02
C LEU A 27 5.95 1.70 21.76
N VAL A 28 4.92 0.91 21.98
CA VAL A 28 4.90 -0.51 21.63
C VAL A 28 4.49 -0.63 20.16
N ILE A 29 5.21 -1.44 19.40
CA ILE A 29 4.90 -1.68 18.00
C ILE A 29 4.25 -3.05 17.87
N ALA A 30 3.07 -3.11 17.24
CA ALA A 30 2.39 -4.35 16.88
C ALA A 30 2.24 -4.41 15.37
N SER A 31 2.72 -5.48 14.75
CA SER A 31 2.77 -5.62 13.30
C SER A 31 1.84 -6.72 12.81
N ASN A 32 1.41 -6.60 11.55
CA ASN A 32 0.70 -7.63 10.83
C ASN A 32 1.58 -8.88 10.63
N SER A 33 1.23 -9.96 11.33
CA SER A 33 1.93 -11.25 11.27
C SER A 33 1.43 -12.18 10.17
N TYR A 34 0.36 -11.81 9.45
CA TYR A 34 -0.24 -12.68 8.43
C TYR A 34 0.46 -12.61 7.07
N GLY A 35 1.31 -11.61 6.81
CA GLY A 35 2.00 -11.44 5.53
C GLY A 35 1.08 -11.11 4.35
N ARG A 36 -0.17 -10.75 4.60
CA ARG A 36 -1.20 -10.39 3.61
C ARG A 36 -2.07 -9.24 4.10
N LYS A 37 -2.94 -8.76 3.21
CA LYS A 37 -4.02 -7.82 3.58
C LYS A 37 -4.87 -8.41 4.70
N LEU A 38 -5.10 -7.64 5.75
CA LEU A 38 -5.98 -8.00 6.87
C LEU A 38 -7.46 -7.85 6.47
N THR A 39 -8.29 -8.70 7.05
CA THR A 39 -9.74 -8.50 7.09
C THR A 39 -10.11 -7.45 8.14
N GLU A 40 -11.33 -6.97 8.12
CA GLU A 40 -11.83 -6.02 9.11
C GLU A 40 -11.72 -6.56 10.55
N ASP A 41 -12.10 -7.81 10.76
CA ASP A 41 -12.04 -8.46 12.08
C ASP A 41 -10.59 -8.61 12.58
N GLU A 42 -9.65 -8.92 11.67
CA GLU A 42 -8.24 -9.01 12.01
C GLU A 42 -7.65 -7.63 12.36
N VAL A 43 -8.08 -6.56 11.66
CA VAL A 43 -7.71 -5.19 12.03
C VAL A 43 -8.21 -4.85 13.43
N ILE A 44 -9.46 -5.14 13.73
CA ILE A 44 -10.05 -4.90 15.05
C ILE A 44 -9.30 -5.66 16.15
N ALA A 45 -8.97 -6.93 15.89
CA ALA A 45 -8.21 -7.75 16.84
C ALA A 45 -6.78 -7.23 17.08
N LEU A 46 -6.16 -6.66 16.06
CA LEU A 46 -4.79 -6.10 16.14
C LEU A 46 -4.77 -4.76 16.88
N LEU A 47 -5.81 -3.94 16.72
CA LEU A 47 -5.92 -2.63 17.37
C LEU A 47 -5.95 -2.79 18.90
N GLY A 48 -6.95 -2.65 19.58
CA GLY A 48 -7.06 -2.64 21.03
C GLY A 48 -7.10 -1.21 21.61
N ASP A 49 -7.49 -1.11 22.88
CA ASP A 49 -7.78 0.18 23.52
C ASP A 49 -6.56 1.08 23.75
N ASP A 50 -5.36 0.54 23.68
CA ASP A 50 -4.10 1.26 23.90
C ASP A 50 -3.46 1.78 22.59
N THR A 51 -4.05 1.51 21.42
CA THR A 51 -3.54 1.95 20.13
C THR A 51 -3.80 3.43 19.90
N VAL A 52 -2.73 4.20 19.74
CA VAL A 52 -2.79 5.65 19.51
C VAL A 52 -2.50 6.04 18.06
N GLY A 53 -1.84 5.18 17.30
CA GLY A 53 -1.50 5.40 15.89
C GLY A 53 -1.52 4.12 15.09
N MET A 54 -1.74 4.25 13.79
CA MET A 54 -1.77 3.13 12.86
C MET A 54 -1.08 3.49 11.56
N VAL A 55 -0.18 2.62 11.09
CA VAL A 55 0.33 2.64 9.72
C VAL A 55 -0.47 1.63 8.92
N ALA A 56 -1.31 2.13 8.02
CA ALA A 56 -2.28 1.33 7.30
C ALA A 56 -1.87 1.04 5.85
N GLY A 57 -2.25 -0.14 5.36
CA GLY A 57 -2.16 -0.53 3.95
C GLY A 57 -3.47 -0.33 3.21
N ILE A 58 -3.99 -1.39 2.63
CA ILE A 58 -5.23 -1.42 1.83
C ILE A 58 -6.37 -2.18 2.50
N GLU A 59 -6.23 -2.54 3.76
CA GLU A 59 -7.28 -3.15 4.58
C GLU A 59 -8.46 -2.19 4.78
N PRO A 60 -9.67 -2.71 5.02
CA PRO A 60 -10.84 -1.89 5.23
C PRO A 60 -10.78 -1.19 6.60
N LEU A 61 -10.81 0.15 6.60
CA LEU A 61 -10.91 0.98 7.79
C LEU A 61 -12.29 1.64 7.81
N THR A 62 -13.24 0.87 8.32
CA THR A 62 -14.65 1.23 8.36
C THR A 62 -15.02 1.92 9.68
N GLU A 63 -16.26 2.39 9.77
CA GLU A 63 -16.86 2.87 11.03
C GLU A 63 -16.65 1.86 12.18
N ARG A 64 -16.85 0.55 11.92
CA ARG A 64 -16.72 -0.49 12.92
C ARG A 64 -15.30 -0.60 13.48
N VAL A 65 -14.30 -0.44 12.60
CA VAL A 65 -12.87 -0.41 12.98
C VAL A 65 -12.60 0.79 13.88
N PHE A 66 -13.03 1.99 13.47
CA PHE A 66 -12.79 3.20 14.26
C PHE A 66 -13.52 3.21 15.59
N ALA A 67 -14.74 2.68 15.64
CA ALA A 67 -15.50 2.53 16.88
C ALA A 67 -14.82 1.57 17.88
N SER A 68 -14.06 0.59 17.41
CA SER A 68 -13.34 -0.37 18.27
C SER A 68 -12.05 0.19 18.88
N ALA A 69 -11.49 1.27 18.31
CA ALA A 69 -10.16 1.79 18.66
C ALA A 69 -10.26 3.16 19.38
N ARG A 70 -10.75 3.16 20.61
CA ARG A 70 -11.08 4.38 21.37
C ARG A 70 -9.92 5.36 21.57
N SER A 71 -8.70 4.89 21.63
CA SER A 71 -7.50 5.72 21.81
C SER A 71 -6.84 6.15 20.52
N LEU A 72 -7.30 5.67 19.36
CA LEU A 72 -6.69 5.95 18.06
C LEU A 72 -6.82 7.44 17.70
N LYS A 73 -5.70 8.08 17.39
CA LYS A 73 -5.62 9.51 17.06
C LYS A 73 -5.26 9.75 15.60
N VAL A 74 -4.44 8.87 15.03
CA VAL A 74 -3.90 9.06 13.69
C VAL A 74 -3.80 7.74 12.94
N VAL A 75 -4.17 7.79 11.67
CA VAL A 75 -3.93 6.74 10.68
C VAL A 75 -3.03 7.33 9.59
N SER A 76 -1.86 6.74 9.38
CA SER A 76 -0.98 7.05 8.27
C SER A 76 -1.11 5.95 7.23
N ARG A 77 -1.78 6.23 6.12
CA ARG A 77 -1.94 5.29 5.02
C ARG A 77 -0.65 5.24 4.18
N CYS A 78 -0.04 4.06 4.09
CA CYS A 78 1.14 3.81 3.26
C CYS A 78 0.74 3.70 1.78
N GLY A 79 0.73 4.82 1.08
CA GLY A 79 0.35 4.98 -0.33
C GLY A 79 -0.61 6.15 -0.59
N SER A 80 -1.00 6.35 -1.84
CA SER A 80 -1.77 7.52 -2.30
C SER A 80 -3.29 7.41 -2.10
N GLY A 81 -3.88 6.24 -2.42
CA GLY A 81 -5.33 6.05 -2.39
C GLY A 81 -5.90 5.96 -0.97
N LEU A 82 -7.11 6.44 -0.76
CA LEU A 82 -7.84 6.39 0.51
C LEU A 82 -9.16 5.62 0.40
N ASP A 83 -9.37 4.87 -0.69
CA ASP A 83 -10.63 4.18 -0.99
C ASP A 83 -11.01 3.12 0.07
N SER A 84 -10.03 2.58 0.78
CA SER A 84 -10.25 1.62 1.87
C SER A 84 -10.56 2.28 3.23
N VAL A 85 -10.58 3.62 3.30
CA VAL A 85 -10.74 4.37 4.55
C VAL A 85 -12.06 5.15 4.54
N ASP A 86 -12.93 4.88 5.50
CA ASP A 86 -14.11 5.70 5.74
C ASP A 86 -13.71 7.03 6.41
N LEU A 87 -13.42 8.05 5.56
CA LEU A 87 -12.99 9.37 6.02
C LEU A 87 -14.07 10.08 6.85
N THR A 88 -15.34 9.80 6.59
CA THR A 88 -16.46 10.39 7.34
C THR A 88 -16.50 9.82 8.76
N ALA A 89 -16.32 8.51 8.87
CA ALA A 89 -16.22 7.83 10.16
C ALA A 89 -14.98 8.29 10.93
N ALA A 90 -13.80 8.33 10.29
CA ALA A 90 -12.57 8.80 10.92
C ALA A 90 -12.75 10.21 11.51
N LYS A 91 -13.38 11.12 10.78
CA LYS A 91 -13.67 12.48 11.26
C LYS A 91 -14.62 12.48 12.47
N ARG A 92 -15.66 11.65 12.46
CA ARG A 92 -16.58 11.54 13.61
C ARG A 92 -15.89 11.05 14.88
N HIS A 93 -14.91 10.14 14.72
CA HIS A 93 -14.11 9.61 15.83
C HIS A 93 -12.92 10.49 16.21
N GLY A 94 -12.74 11.66 15.56
CA GLY A 94 -11.63 12.57 15.82
C GLY A 94 -10.26 12.03 15.41
N ILE A 95 -10.24 11.12 14.43
CA ILE A 95 -9.03 10.47 13.92
C ILE A 95 -8.50 11.26 12.71
N THR A 96 -7.23 11.66 12.77
CA THR A 96 -6.54 12.28 11.65
C THR A 96 -6.07 11.22 10.66
N VAL A 97 -6.43 11.34 9.39
CA VAL A 97 -5.97 10.46 8.33
C VAL A 97 -4.95 11.18 7.46
N LEU A 98 -3.78 10.58 7.32
CA LEU A 98 -2.68 11.02 6.46
C LEU A 98 -2.41 9.96 5.39
N ASN A 99 -1.86 10.37 4.26
CA ASN A 99 -1.42 9.47 3.19
C ASN A 99 -0.09 9.95 2.59
N THR A 100 0.49 9.14 1.69
CA THR A 100 1.76 9.46 1.01
C THR A 100 1.54 9.50 -0.50
N PRO A 101 0.88 10.58 -1.03
CA PRO A 101 0.43 10.63 -2.42
C PRO A 101 1.58 10.58 -3.43
N GLU A 102 2.71 11.19 -3.11
CA GLU A 102 3.84 11.33 -4.03
C GLU A 102 4.85 10.17 -3.97
N ALA A 103 4.87 9.41 -2.88
CA ALA A 103 5.85 8.36 -2.67
C ALA A 103 5.86 7.28 -3.78
N PRO A 104 4.72 6.79 -4.29
CA PRO A 104 4.71 5.80 -5.36
C PRO A 104 4.81 6.40 -6.78
N ALA A 105 4.72 7.73 -6.96
CA ALA A 105 4.53 8.36 -8.27
C ALA A 105 5.65 8.00 -9.26
N GLN A 106 6.91 8.10 -8.85
CA GLN A 106 8.05 7.78 -9.71
C GLN A 106 8.03 6.30 -10.13
N ALA A 107 7.82 5.40 -9.19
CA ALA A 107 7.80 3.96 -9.48
C ALA A 107 6.63 3.58 -10.41
N VAL A 108 5.46 4.19 -10.22
CA VAL A 108 4.30 3.98 -11.10
C VAL A 108 4.55 4.53 -12.50
N ALA A 109 5.18 5.70 -12.63
CA ALA A 109 5.54 6.28 -13.92
C ALA A 109 6.50 5.37 -14.69
N GLU A 110 7.55 4.87 -14.05
CA GLU A 110 8.51 3.96 -14.66
C GLU A 110 7.86 2.63 -15.08
N LEU A 111 7.03 2.04 -14.21
CA LEU A 111 6.28 0.83 -14.55
C LEU A 111 5.33 1.07 -15.73
N THR A 112 4.66 2.22 -15.78
CA THR A 112 3.78 2.59 -16.89
C THR A 112 4.55 2.61 -18.22
N MET A 113 5.71 3.24 -18.25
CA MET A 113 6.57 3.25 -19.44
C MET A 113 7.05 1.85 -19.81
N ALA A 114 7.46 1.05 -18.83
CA ALA A 114 7.89 -0.33 -19.05
C ALA A 114 6.78 -1.19 -19.67
N LEU A 115 5.54 -1.07 -19.15
CA LEU A 115 4.37 -1.80 -19.66
C LEU A 115 4.01 -1.37 -21.09
N MET A 116 4.02 -0.07 -21.39
CA MET A 116 3.79 0.43 -22.74
C MET A 116 4.80 -0.16 -23.75
N LEU A 117 6.07 -0.12 -23.41
CA LEU A 117 7.13 -0.69 -24.26
C LEU A 117 7.02 -2.20 -24.37
N ALA A 118 6.74 -2.91 -23.28
CA ALA A 118 6.55 -4.35 -23.28
C ALA A 118 5.36 -4.78 -24.16
N ALA A 119 4.25 -4.04 -24.11
CA ALA A 119 3.07 -4.29 -24.93
C ALA A 119 3.36 -4.04 -26.41
N LEU A 120 3.91 -2.88 -26.78
CA LEU A 120 4.23 -2.52 -28.15
C LEU A 120 5.26 -3.46 -28.79
N ARG A 121 6.23 -3.91 -28.03
CA ARG A 121 7.30 -4.80 -28.50
C ARG A 121 6.99 -6.28 -28.27
N GLN A 122 5.79 -6.61 -27.76
CA GLN A 122 5.31 -7.98 -27.52
C GLN A 122 6.27 -8.81 -26.64
N VAL A 123 6.96 -8.17 -25.69
CA VAL A 123 8.01 -8.79 -24.88
C VAL A 123 7.52 -10.04 -24.13
N PRO A 124 6.36 -10.04 -23.43
CA PRO A 124 5.92 -11.21 -22.67
C PRO A 124 5.64 -12.45 -23.54
N ILE A 125 5.05 -12.22 -24.73
CA ILE A 125 4.75 -13.29 -25.68
C ILE A 125 6.03 -13.86 -26.26
N THR A 126 6.95 -12.97 -26.67
CA THR A 126 8.24 -13.36 -27.27
C THR A 126 9.11 -14.11 -26.27
N ASP A 127 9.18 -13.65 -25.00
CA ASP A 127 9.90 -14.36 -23.94
C ASP A 127 9.35 -15.79 -23.74
N LYS A 128 8.03 -15.92 -23.67
CA LYS A 128 7.37 -17.24 -23.54
C LYS A 128 7.74 -18.18 -24.70
N LEU A 129 7.68 -17.68 -25.96
CA LEU A 129 7.98 -18.49 -27.14
C LEU A 129 9.45 -18.89 -27.20
N VAL A 130 10.36 -17.98 -26.88
CA VAL A 130 11.80 -18.28 -26.84
C VAL A 130 12.12 -19.34 -25.78
N ARG A 131 11.52 -19.28 -24.60
CA ARG A 131 11.66 -20.31 -23.57
C ARG A 131 11.13 -21.68 -24.00
N MET A 132 10.19 -21.71 -24.95
CA MET A 132 9.69 -22.95 -25.57
C MET A 132 10.54 -23.42 -26.75
N GLY A 133 11.71 -22.83 -26.98
CA GLY A 133 12.62 -23.18 -28.08
C GLY A 133 12.19 -22.63 -29.45
N GLN A 134 11.21 -21.73 -29.49
CA GLN A 134 10.75 -21.08 -30.72
C GLN A 134 11.46 -19.75 -30.93
N TRP A 135 11.70 -19.38 -32.19
CA TRP A 135 12.32 -18.09 -32.56
C TRP A 135 11.37 -17.28 -33.43
N PRO A 136 10.35 -16.62 -32.83
CA PRO A 136 9.37 -15.86 -33.60
C PRO A 136 9.97 -14.55 -34.10
N ARG A 137 9.69 -14.20 -35.36
CA ARG A 137 9.96 -12.88 -35.92
C ARG A 137 8.70 -12.02 -35.73
N THR A 138 8.47 -11.55 -34.50
CA THR A 138 7.34 -10.67 -34.19
C THR A 138 7.62 -9.24 -34.63
N GLN A 139 6.65 -8.62 -35.29
CA GLN A 139 6.71 -7.21 -35.65
C GLN A 139 6.03 -6.40 -34.56
N GLY A 140 6.80 -5.58 -33.84
CA GLY A 140 6.28 -4.67 -32.82
C GLY A 140 6.12 -3.24 -33.32
N GLY A 141 5.32 -2.45 -32.62
CA GLY A 141 5.16 -1.02 -32.87
C GLY A 141 6.27 -0.17 -32.22
N LEU A 142 6.39 1.07 -32.67
CA LEU A 142 7.24 2.10 -32.05
C LEU A 142 6.37 3.02 -31.18
N LEU A 143 6.81 3.33 -29.99
CA LEU A 143 6.10 4.26 -29.10
C LEU A 143 6.08 5.68 -29.71
N ALA A 144 7.17 6.11 -30.36
CA ALA A 144 7.29 7.41 -30.98
C ALA A 144 6.20 7.75 -32.02
N ALA A 145 5.57 6.71 -32.61
CA ALA A 145 4.51 6.88 -33.61
C ALA A 145 3.08 6.79 -33.00
N GLN A 146 2.96 6.65 -31.69
CA GLN A 146 1.68 6.42 -31.03
C GLN A 146 1.16 7.66 -30.32
N ARG A 147 -0.17 7.76 -30.23
CA ARG A 147 -0.84 8.67 -29.28
C ARG A 147 -1.14 7.86 -28.03
N VAL A 148 -0.73 8.36 -26.88
CA VAL A 148 -0.92 7.69 -25.59
C VAL A 148 -1.91 8.49 -24.79
N GLY A 149 -2.96 7.82 -24.29
CA GLY A 149 -3.87 8.33 -23.28
C GLY A 149 -3.53 7.73 -21.92
N VAL A 150 -3.45 8.57 -20.89
CA VAL A 150 -3.25 8.13 -19.50
C VAL A 150 -4.52 8.42 -18.72
N ILE A 151 -5.06 7.42 -18.00
CA ILE A 151 -6.26 7.53 -17.17
C ILE A 151 -5.88 7.09 -15.75
N GLY A 152 -6.11 7.96 -14.79
CA GLY A 152 -5.79 7.75 -13.36
C GLY A 152 -4.62 8.56 -12.85
#